data_3829ece0a5f7870907a8c86809bdee2d
#
_entry.id   3829ece0a5f7870907a8c86809bdee2d
#
_cell.length_a   1.000
_cell.length_b   1.000
_cell.length_c   1.000
_cell.angle_alpha   90.00
_cell.angle_beta   90.00
_cell.angle_gamma   90.00
#
_symmetry.space_group_name_H-M   'P 1'
#
loop_
_entity.id
_entity.type
_entity.pdbx_description
1 polymer ?
#
loop_
_entity_poly.entity_id
_entity_poly.type
_entity_poly.pdbx_seq_one_letter_code
_entity_poly.pdbx_strand_id
1 'polypeptide(L)'
;MTLDALIRIASENPLRAEHVEAAAGNLRVTVGELYDLFAKDVAQRYMSGELSYTSGDGVMTALFTYATSGGGPELSRFAYQVFEAFDEGEYLHAGEPVEQQGEVKTRTLLARITNLRDA
;
A
#
# COMPACT_ATOMS: atom_id res chain seq x y z
N MET A 1 -8.65 4.62 16.58
CA MET A 1 -7.58 4.07 15.70
C MET A 1 -7.24 5.08 14.62
N THR A 2 -5.99 5.51 14.58
CA THR A 2 -5.51 6.41 13.53
C THR A 2 -5.01 5.61 12.33
N LEU A 3 -4.81 6.29 11.22
CA LEU A 3 -4.22 5.66 10.02
C LEU A 3 -2.80 5.17 10.32
N ASP A 4 -2.02 5.98 11.03
CA ASP A 4 -0.66 5.60 11.42
C ASP A 4 -0.64 4.34 12.28
N ALA A 5 -1.57 4.24 13.24
CA ALA A 5 -1.67 3.05 14.08
C ALA A 5 -2.03 1.81 13.25
N LEU A 6 -2.93 1.96 12.26
CA LEU A 6 -3.31 0.87 11.38
C LEU A 6 -2.10 0.39 10.55
N ILE A 7 -1.32 1.31 10.03
CA ILE A 7 -0.12 0.98 9.26
C ILE A 7 0.91 0.26 10.14
N ARG A 8 1.05 0.68 11.39
CA ARG A 8 1.94 -0.01 12.35
C ARG A 8 1.50 -1.44 12.62
N ILE A 9 0.18 -1.64 12.79
CA ILE A 9 -0.35 -3.01 12.97
C ILE A 9 -0.01 -3.85 11.75
N ALA A 10 -0.23 -3.31 10.55
CA ALA A 10 0.02 -4.00 9.30
C ALA A 10 1.49 -4.38 9.12
N SER A 11 2.41 -3.64 9.74
CA SER A 11 3.85 -3.93 9.63
C SER A 11 4.28 -5.15 10.44
N GLU A 12 3.49 -5.57 11.41
CA GLU A 12 3.86 -6.65 12.32
C GLU A 12 2.85 -7.78 12.37
N ASN A 13 1.60 -7.52 12.01
CA ASN A 13 0.50 -8.47 12.17
C ASN A 13 -0.46 -8.39 10.99
N PRO A 14 -1.22 -9.47 10.74
CA PRO A 14 -2.32 -9.40 9.78
C PRO A 14 -3.36 -8.37 10.23
N LEU A 15 -3.93 -7.67 9.27
CA LEU A 15 -5.03 -6.74 9.57
C LEU A 15 -6.30 -7.53 9.87
N ARG A 16 -7.10 -7.03 10.80
CA ARG A 16 -8.38 -7.61 11.19
C ARG A 16 -9.49 -6.61 10.93
N ALA A 17 -10.71 -7.12 10.72
CA ALA A 17 -11.88 -6.28 10.49
C ALA A 17 -12.06 -5.23 11.59
N GLU A 18 -11.86 -5.60 12.85
CA GLU A 18 -12.00 -4.67 13.97
C GLU A 18 -11.05 -3.47 13.88
N HIS A 19 -9.82 -3.70 13.41
CA HIS A 19 -8.85 -2.63 13.23
C HIS A 19 -9.23 -1.72 12.06
N VAL A 20 -9.60 -2.32 10.95
CA VAL A 20 -9.97 -1.60 9.73
C VAL A 20 -11.22 -0.76 9.96
N GLU A 21 -12.24 -1.35 10.58
CA GLU A 21 -13.49 -0.64 10.88
C GLU A 21 -13.30 0.47 11.90
N ALA A 22 -12.44 0.25 12.90
CA ALA A 22 -12.14 1.29 13.88
C ALA A 22 -11.43 2.49 13.23
N ALA A 23 -10.49 2.24 12.33
CA ALA A 23 -9.81 3.32 11.63
C ALA A 23 -10.75 4.06 10.68
N ALA A 24 -11.57 3.35 9.92
CA ALA A 24 -12.54 3.96 9.02
C ALA A 24 -13.55 4.82 9.79
N GLY A 25 -14.05 4.31 10.91
CA GLY A 25 -14.97 5.06 11.75
C GLY A 25 -14.34 6.31 12.34
N ASN A 26 -13.11 6.21 12.80
CA ASN A 26 -12.39 7.35 13.36
C ASN A 26 -12.16 8.45 12.32
N LEU A 27 -11.84 8.06 11.09
CA LEU A 27 -11.62 9.00 9.99
C LEU A 27 -12.91 9.43 9.29
N ARG A 28 -14.03 8.79 9.63
CA ARG A 28 -15.34 9.06 9.03
C ARG A 28 -15.34 8.84 7.52
N VAL A 29 -14.75 7.73 7.12
CA VAL A 29 -14.68 7.32 5.72
C VAL A 29 -15.21 5.89 5.58
N THR A 30 -15.51 5.48 4.35
CA THR A 30 -15.84 4.08 4.06
C THR A 30 -14.55 3.26 4.11
N VAL A 31 -14.67 1.94 4.19
CA VAL A 31 -13.50 1.06 4.15
C VAL A 31 -12.78 1.20 2.80
N GLY A 32 -13.51 1.35 1.70
CA GLY A 32 -12.90 1.57 0.39
C GLY A 32 -12.08 2.86 0.34
N GLU A 33 -12.60 3.93 0.92
CA GLU A 33 -11.88 5.20 1.02
C GLU A 33 -10.66 5.07 1.95
N LEU A 34 -10.78 4.27 3.00
CA LEU A 34 -9.66 4.00 3.90
C LEU A 34 -8.51 3.31 3.16
N TYR A 35 -8.82 2.38 2.27
CA TYR A 35 -7.79 1.72 1.45
C TYR A 35 -6.98 2.74 0.66
N ASP A 36 -7.65 3.72 0.07
CA ASP A 36 -6.99 4.78 -0.70
C ASP A 36 -6.08 5.62 0.18
N LEU A 37 -6.58 6.02 1.36
CA LEU A 37 -5.78 6.80 2.30
C LEU A 37 -4.55 6.01 2.77
N PHE A 38 -4.74 4.73 3.08
CA PHE A 38 -3.66 3.85 3.52
C PHE A 38 -2.59 3.72 2.43
N ALA A 39 -2.99 3.39 1.22
CA ALA A 39 -2.07 3.20 0.12
C ALA A 39 -1.31 4.47 -0.22
N LYS A 40 -2.01 5.61 -0.22
CA LYS A 40 -1.40 6.91 -0.51
C LYS A 40 -0.34 7.26 0.55
N ASP A 41 -0.67 7.06 1.82
CA ASP A 41 0.24 7.37 2.91
C ASP A 41 1.50 6.50 2.85
N VAL A 42 1.32 5.19 2.61
CA VAL A 42 2.45 4.25 2.47
C VAL A 42 3.35 4.67 1.29
N ALA A 43 2.76 4.94 0.15
CA ALA A 43 3.51 5.32 -1.04
C ALA A 43 4.29 6.62 -0.83
N GLN A 44 3.66 7.61 -0.20
CA GLN A 44 4.31 8.90 0.06
C GLN A 44 5.46 8.76 1.05
N ARG A 45 5.28 7.98 2.12
CA ARG A 45 6.35 7.72 3.10
C ARG A 45 7.52 6.99 2.46
N TYR A 46 7.22 6.03 1.59
CA TYR A 46 8.27 5.31 0.89
C TYR A 46 9.04 6.26 -0.07
N MET A 47 8.32 7.04 -0.87
CA MET A 47 8.95 7.94 -1.83
C MET A 47 9.78 9.03 -1.16
N SER A 48 9.42 9.44 0.06
CA SER A 48 10.17 10.44 0.83
C SER A 48 11.34 9.84 1.61
N GLY A 49 11.47 8.51 1.63
CA GLY A 49 12.52 7.84 2.38
C GLY A 49 12.18 7.57 3.85
N GLU A 50 10.98 7.94 4.28
CA GLU A 50 10.54 7.72 5.65
C GLU A 50 10.25 6.24 5.94
N LEU A 51 9.85 5.50 4.91
CA LEU A 51 9.52 4.08 5.03
C LEU A 51 10.40 3.29 4.06
N SER A 52 11.00 2.19 4.54
CA SER A 52 11.85 1.34 3.71
C SER A 52 10.99 0.57 2.68
N TYR A 53 11.65 0.08 1.63
CA TYR A 53 10.98 -0.76 0.64
C TYR A 53 10.35 -1.99 1.29
N THR A 54 11.12 -2.70 2.13
CA THR A 54 10.64 -3.91 2.81
C THR A 54 9.41 -3.63 3.66
N SER A 55 9.41 -2.52 4.39
CA SER A 55 8.26 -2.13 5.21
C SER A 55 7.06 -1.75 4.35
N GLY A 56 7.28 -0.96 3.30
CA GLY A 56 6.21 -0.56 2.38
C GLY A 56 5.57 -1.76 1.70
N ASP A 57 6.40 -2.67 1.20
CA ASP A 57 5.94 -3.91 0.57
C ASP A 57 5.14 -4.76 1.55
N GLY A 58 5.64 -4.91 2.78
CA GLY A 58 4.97 -5.70 3.82
C GLY A 58 3.61 -5.16 4.19
N VAL A 59 3.48 -3.85 4.42
CA VAL A 59 2.20 -3.28 4.81
C VAL A 59 1.19 -3.26 3.66
N MET A 60 1.64 -3.08 2.42
CA MET A 60 0.74 -3.17 1.27
C MET A 60 0.27 -4.60 1.03
N THR A 61 1.14 -5.58 1.26
CA THR A 61 0.77 -7.00 1.20
C THR A 61 -0.28 -7.32 2.27
N ALA A 62 -0.13 -6.78 3.48
CA ALA A 62 -1.11 -6.96 4.55
C ALA A 62 -2.48 -6.39 4.17
N LEU A 63 -2.49 -5.22 3.55
CA LEU A 63 -3.74 -4.59 3.08
C LEU A 63 -4.40 -5.43 1.99
N PHE A 64 -3.62 -5.87 1.00
CA PHE A 64 -4.12 -6.72 -0.09
C PHE A 64 -4.68 -8.02 0.45
N THR A 65 -3.96 -8.66 1.38
CA THR A 65 -4.41 -9.92 1.99
C THR A 65 -5.74 -9.74 2.72
N TYR A 66 -5.88 -8.65 3.48
CA TYR A 66 -7.13 -8.36 4.16
C TYR A 66 -8.28 -8.18 3.17
N ALA A 67 -8.07 -7.38 2.14
CA ALA A 67 -9.12 -7.07 1.17
C ALA A 67 -9.56 -8.30 0.36
N THR A 68 -8.64 -9.25 0.13
CA THR A 68 -8.94 -10.46 -0.65
C THR A 68 -9.43 -11.64 0.19
N SER A 69 -9.32 -11.55 1.52
CA SER A 69 -9.75 -12.63 2.43
C SER A 69 -11.24 -12.61 2.75
N GLY A 70 -12.01 -11.74 2.11
CA GLY A 70 -13.46 -11.73 2.30
C GLY A 70 -13.95 -10.91 3.48
N GLY A 71 -13.09 -10.12 4.11
CA GLY A 71 -13.46 -9.34 5.29
C GLY A 71 -14.12 -7.99 4.96
N GLY A 72 -14.06 -7.55 3.73
CA GLY A 72 -14.59 -6.25 3.36
C GLY A 72 -14.64 -6.05 1.85
N PRO A 73 -14.78 -4.82 1.36
CA PRO A 73 -14.80 -4.54 -0.06
C PRO A 73 -13.45 -4.85 -0.70
N GLU A 74 -13.44 -5.02 -1.99
CA GLU A 74 -12.22 -5.20 -2.76
C GLU A 74 -11.38 -3.93 -2.73
N LEU A 75 -10.07 -4.07 -2.96
CA LEU A 75 -9.19 -2.92 -3.10
C LEU A 75 -9.67 -2.05 -4.26
N SER A 76 -9.61 -0.74 -4.05
CA SER A 76 -9.82 0.23 -5.11
C SER A 76 -8.72 0.05 -6.16
N ARG A 77 -8.98 0.59 -7.36
CA ARG A 77 -7.97 0.55 -8.43
C ARG A 77 -6.68 1.23 -7.99
N PHE A 78 -6.79 2.38 -7.31
CA PHE A 78 -5.63 3.12 -6.83
C PHE A 78 -4.80 2.31 -5.84
N ALA A 79 -5.44 1.76 -4.82
CA ALA A 79 -4.73 0.97 -3.80
C ALA A 79 -4.10 -0.28 -4.42
N TYR A 80 -4.78 -0.93 -5.37
CA TYR A 80 -4.23 -2.07 -6.09
C TYR A 80 -3.00 -1.68 -6.89
N GLN A 81 -3.02 -0.53 -7.55
CA GLN A 81 -1.86 -0.05 -8.31
C GLN A 81 -0.65 0.18 -7.40
N VAL A 82 -0.87 0.71 -6.20
CA VAL A 82 0.21 0.90 -5.23
C VAL A 82 0.76 -0.46 -4.79
N PHE A 83 -0.13 -1.40 -4.44
CA PHE A 83 0.29 -2.76 -4.09
C PHE A 83 1.12 -3.38 -5.22
N GLU A 84 0.62 -3.30 -6.44
CA GLU A 84 1.28 -3.88 -7.61
C GLU A 84 2.66 -3.28 -7.85
N ALA A 85 2.81 -1.97 -7.61
CA ALA A 85 4.10 -1.30 -7.76
C ALA A 85 5.16 -1.88 -6.82
N PHE A 86 4.79 -2.18 -5.57
CA PHE A 86 5.70 -2.85 -4.64
C PHE A 86 5.95 -4.30 -5.03
N ASP A 87 4.89 -5.00 -5.43
CA ASP A 87 4.98 -6.40 -5.83
C ASP A 87 5.93 -6.59 -7.02
N GLU A 88 5.85 -5.72 -8.02
CA GLU A 88 6.72 -5.76 -9.20
C GLU A 88 8.19 -5.58 -8.84
N GLY A 89 8.48 -4.85 -7.77
CA GLY A 89 9.86 -4.65 -7.30
C GLY A 89 10.50 -5.91 -6.72
N GLU A 90 9.72 -6.94 -6.40
CA GLU A 90 10.23 -8.19 -5.85
C GLU A 90 10.81 -9.13 -6.91
N TYR A 91 10.52 -8.88 -8.18
CA TYR A 91 10.86 -9.81 -9.26
C TYR A 91 11.90 -9.24 -10.21
N LEU A 92 12.71 -10.14 -10.77
CA LEU A 92 13.60 -9.82 -11.87
C LEU A 92 12.85 -10.16 -13.17
N HIS A 93 12.76 -9.19 -14.07
CA HIS A 93 12.05 -9.36 -15.33
C HIS A 93 13.04 -9.62 -16.47
N ALA A 94 12.88 -10.74 -17.17
CA ALA A 94 13.74 -11.10 -18.29
C ALA A 94 13.63 -10.01 -19.37
N GLY A 95 14.79 -9.58 -19.90
CA GLY A 95 14.84 -8.57 -20.95
C GLY A 95 14.88 -7.13 -20.47
N GLU A 96 14.69 -6.87 -19.18
CA GLU A 96 14.82 -5.53 -18.63
C GLU A 96 16.22 -5.30 -18.08
N PRO A 97 16.78 -4.08 -18.19
CA PRO A 97 18.07 -3.76 -17.59
C PRO A 97 18.02 -3.93 -16.07
N VAL A 98 19.07 -4.49 -15.49
CA VAL A 98 19.14 -4.72 -14.04
C VAL A 98 18.93 -3.42 -13.25
N GLU A 99 19.43 -2.29 -13.74
CA GLU A 99 19.31 -0.98 -13.12
C GLU A 99 17.88 -0.46 -13.05
N GLN A 100 16.95 -1.06 -13.79
CA GLN A 100 15.55 -0.66 -13.84
C GLN A 100 14.63 -1.65 -13.12
N GLN A 101 15.23 -2.60 -12.39
CA GLN A 101 14.47 -3.63 -11.68
C GLN A 101 14.54 -3.39 -10.16
N GLY A 102 13.81 -4.22 -9.43
CA GLY A 102 13.78 -4.12 -7.98
C GLY A 102 13.13 -2.82 -7.52
N GLU A 103 13.75 -2.19 -6.55
CA GLU A 103 13.22 -0.96 -5.95
C GLU A 103 13.08 0.19 -6.92
N VAL A 104 13.96 0.26 -7.92
CA VAL A 104 13.87 1.28 -8.97
C VAL A 104 12.56 1.11 -9.75
N LYS A 105 12.17 -0.12 -10.03
CA LYS A 105 10.91 -0.42 -10.69
C LYS A 105 9.72 0.08 -9.89
N THR A 106 9.72 -0.18 -8.59
CA THR A 106 8.66 0.29 -7.69
C THR A 106 8.56 1.81 -7.72
N ARG A 107 9.68 2.53 -7.59
CA ARG A 107 9.68 4.00 -7.62
C ARG A 107 9.15 4.54 -8.93
N THR A 108 9.55 3.93 -10.04
CA THR A 108 9.09 4.34 -11.37
C THR A 108 7.58 4.18 -11.51
N LEU A 109 7.05 3.04 -11.07
CA LEU A 109 5.61 2.77 -11.16
C LEU A 109 4.81 3.71 -10.25
N LEU A 110 5.28 3.93 -9.02
CA LEU A 110 4.61 4.86 -8.10
C LEU A 110 4.56 6.28 -8.65
N ALA A 111 5.65 6.72 -9.29
CA ALA A 111 5.71 8.06 -9.88
C ALA A 111 4.69 8.27 -11.00
N ARG A 112 4.19 7.20 -11.61
CA ARG A 112 3.21 7.27 -12.69
C ARG A 112 1.76 7.26 -12.19
N ILE A 113 1.54 7.00 -10.93
CA ILE A 113 0.18 6.93 -10.38
C ILE A 113 -0.35 8.35 -10.16
N THR A 114 -1.39 8.72 -10.89
CA THR A 114 -1.93 10.08 -10.94
C THR A 114 -2.32 10.62 -9.57
N ASN A 115 -3.02 9.81 -8.76
CA ASN A 115 -3.51 10.27 -7.46
C ASN A 115 -2.40 10.57 -6.46
N LEU A 116 -1.23 9.96 -6.62
CA LEU A 116 -0.07 10.26 -5.79
C LEU A 116 0.54 11.61 -6.15
N ARG A 117 0.51 11.94 -7.43
CA ARG A 117 1.13 13.17 -7.95
C ARG A 117 0.33 14.41 -7.58
N ASP A 118 -0.96 14.24 -7.34
CA ASP A 118 -1.87 15.33 -6.99
C ASP A 118 -1.92 15.61 -5.48
N ALA A 119 -1.10 14.93 -4.73
CA ALA A 119 -1.10 15.05 -3.26
C ALA A 119 -0.40 16.29 -2.76
#